data_a3864ff10fa531ad752d8868f33f4f55
#
_entry.id   a3864ff10fa531ad752d8868f33f4f55
#
_cell.length_a   1.000
_cell.length_b   1.000
_cell.length_c   1.000
_cell.angle_alpha   90.00
_cell.angle_beta   90.00
_cell.angle_gamma   90.00
#
_symmetry.space_group_name_H-M   'P 1'
#
loop_
_entity.id
_entity.type
_entity.pdbx_description
1 polymer ?
#
loop_
_entity_poly.entity_id
_entity_poly.type
_entity_poly.pdbx_seq_one_letter_code
_entity_poly.pdbx_strand_id
1 'polypeptide(L)'
;MTASRGMAEPRASRQRLLGWQNVAHRRIHMARVTMADVAREAGVSTMTVSNVLNERLPVNEPTRARVMAAVAALGYEVNLTARHLRAGRTDTVAFIVPSFHDYFGEIADKIAPLIEADGRHLVLERTSASPEHEMAAVSVARLQYYDGVLLSVAGLDRDQLDRVRTPKPIVLLGERDVPDRFNHVRLANEEGARLATAHMIEHGSRRILALGCTFDTAHMMSSDRRAGWERALRDAGLDVDARHVVPVSTYTSAAGRDALLDVIASGLPFDGVFAVTDVIALGAIAALAESGLRVPVDVQLAGFDNLDMARFVPPGLTSVDADHEGVAETAVGLLRRQMAGWTGPAEHVVAPVSLVVRGSTRGGA
;
A
#
# COMPACT_ATOMS: atom_id res chain seq x y z
N MET A 1 51.64 31.47 42.02
CA MET A 1 51.91 32.40 40.90
C MET A 1 51.58 31.58 39.64
N THR A 2 50.50 31.79 38.97
CA THR A 2 50.19 32.73 37.93
C THR A 2 48.72 32.51 37.46
N ALA A 3 47.95 33.53 37.65
CA ALA A 3 47.01 34.23 36.78
C ALA A 3 46.03 33.41 35.92
N SER A 4 44.77 33.45 36.36
CA SER A 4 43.51 33.27 35.64
C SER A 4 43.37 34.41 34.60
N ARG A 5 43.06 34.03 33.34
CA ARG A 5 42.49 34.95 32.36
C ARG A 5 41.05 34.52 32.03
N GLY A 6 40.12 35.29 32.49
CA GLY A 6 38.73 35.20 32.08
C GLY A 6 38.54 35.67 30.63
N MET A 7 37.84 34.86 29.85
CA MET A 7 37.32 35.28 28.53
C MET A 7 35.89 35.74 28.69
N ALA A 8 35.61 37.02 28.37
CA ALA A 8 34.32 37.61 28.34
C ALA A 8 33.54 37.12 27.08
N GLU A 9 32.37 36.62 27.28
CA GLU A 9 31.43 36.32 26.19
C GLU A 9 30.86 37.64 25.58
N PRO A 10 30.67 37.71 24.26
CA PRO A 10 30.09 38.88 23.61
C PRO A 10 28.57 38.95 23.81
N ARG A 11 28.11 40.06 24.36
CA ARG A 11 26.71 40.40 24.63
C ARG A 11 25.80 40.59 23.38
N ALA A 12 26.15 40.12 22.19
CA ALA A 12 25.43 40.38 20.93
C ALA A 12 24.40 39.33 20.54
N SER A 13 24.29 38.20 21.24
CA SER A 13 23.40 37.08 20.83
C SER A 13 22.02 37.05 21.51
N ARG A 14 21.77 37.89 22.53
CA ARG A 14 20.48 37.90 23.23
C ARG A 14 19.37 38.76 22.59
N GLN A 15 19.73 39.70 21.73
CA GLN A 15 18.72 40.58 21.09
C GLN A 15 18.09 40.02 19.83
N ARG A 16 18.65 38.98 19.21
CA ARG A 16 18.05 38.34 18.01
C ARG A 16 17.00 37.27 18.34
N LEU A 17 16.99 36.71 19.54
CA LEU A 17 16.02 35.70 19.96
C LEU A 17 14.65 36.25 20.40
N LEU A 18 14.59 37.52 20.74
CA LEU A 18 13.33 38.21 21.14
C LEU A 18 12.48 38.66 19.94
N GLY A 19 13.05 38.72 18.73
CA GLY A 19 12.32 39.10 17.51
C GLY A 19 11.41 37.99 16.95
N TRP A 20 11.70 36.72 17.26
CA TRP A 20 10.92 35.59 16.74
C TRP A 20 9.75 35.18 17.63
N GLN A 21 9.73 35.58 18.89
CA GLN A 21 8.64 35.25 19.80
C GLN A 21 7.40 36.16 19.62
N ASN A 22 7.53 37.31 18.95
CA ASN A 22 6.40 38.22 18.73
C ASN A 22 5.67 38.04 17.39
N VAL A 23 6.16 37.15 16.50
CA VAL A 23 5.48 36.82 15.24
C VAL A 23 4.48 35.65 15.39
N ALA A 24 4.62 34.84 16.45
CA ALA A 24 3.84 33.62 16.64
C ALA A 24 2.44 33.84 17.28
N HIS A 25 2.03 35.05 17.65
CA HIS A 25 0.77 35.28 18.37
C HIS A 25 -0.22 36.24 17.69
N ARG A 26 -0.02 36.60 16.43
CA ARG A 26 -1.15 37.06 15.61
C ARG A 26 -1.80 35.81 14.97
N ARG A 27 -2.57 35.06 15.75
CA ARG A 27 -3.70 34.32 15.18
C ARG A 27 -4.59 35.36 14.51
N ILE A 28 -4.40 35.54 13.20
CA ILE A 28 -5.41 36.14 12.36
C ILE A 28 -6.58 35.15 12.41
N HIS A 29 -7.54 35.38 13.30
CA HIS A 29 -8.89 34.90 13.14
C HIS A 29 -9.42 35.65 11.90
N MET A 30 -9.02 35.21 10.72
CA MET A 30 -9.80 35.51 9.53
C MET A 30 -11.11 34.74 9.75
N ALA A 31 -12.16 35.47 10.10
CA ALA A 31 -13.50 34.90 10.18
C ALA A 31 -13.75 34.19 8.85
N ARG A 32 -13.86 32.85 8.91
CA ARG A 32 -14.01 32.05 7.71
C ARG A 32 -15.29 32.50 7.01
N VAL A 33 -15.17 32.94 5.76
CA VAL A 33 -16.32 33.39 4.96
C VAL A 33 -17.34 32.24 4.96
N THR A 34 -18.58 32.56 5.24
CA THR A 34 -19.66 31.59 5.36
C THR A 34 -20.60 31.67 4.15
N MET A 35 -21.40 30.62 3.96
CA MET A 35 -22.47 30.62 2.94
C MET A 35 -23.47 31.79 3.15
N ALA A 36 -23.65 32.24 4.39
CA ALA A 36 -24.49 33.38 4.70
C ALA A 36 -23.88 34.71 4.21
N ASP A 37 -22.57 34.82 4.23
CA ASP A 37 -21.88 36.02 3.68
C ASP A 37 -22.00 36.05 2.16
N VAL A 38 -21.83 34.92 1.47
CA VAL A 38 -22.07 34.81 0.03
C VAL A 38 -23.52 35.14 -0.32
N ALA A 39 -24.49 34.67 0.46
CA ALA A 39 -25.91 34.93 0.24
C ALA A 39 -26.21 36.44 0.37
N ARG A 40 -25.61 37.10 1.35
CA ARG A 40 -25.74 38.54 1.58
C ARG A 40 -25.12 39.33 0.42
N GLU A 41 -23.93 38.98 -0.02
CA GLU A 41 -23.24 39.63 -1.13
C GLU A 41 -23.98 39.48 -2.46
N ALA A 42 -24.48 38.27 -2.74
CA ALA A 42 -25.22 37.95 -3.96
C ALA A 42 -26.70 38.46 -3.93
N GLY A 43 -27.21 38.93 -2.81
CA GLY A 43 -28.61 39.37 -2.64
C GLY A 43 -29.62 38.22 -2.83
N VAL A 44 -29.31 37.02 -2.31
CA VAL A 44 -30.16 35.83 -2.40
C VAL A 44 -30.23 35.09 -1.06
N SER A 45 -31.09 34.06 -0.98
CA SER A 45 -31.12 33.19 0.21
C SER A 45 -29.93 32.24 0.26
N THR A 46 -29.56 31.78 1.47
CA THR A 46 -28.54 30.70 1.65
C THR A 46 -28.94 29.40 0.94
N MET A 47 -30.24 29.14 0.80
CA MET A 47 -30.77 28.01 0.03
C MET A 47 -30.45 28.17 -1.46
N THR A 48 -30.62 29.38 -2.02
CA THR A 48 -30.27 29.68 -3.42
C THR A 48 -28.76 29.49 -3.66
N VAL A 49 -27.91 29.99 -2.76
CA VAL A 49 -26.45 29.76 -2.83
C VAL A 49 -26.16 28.26 -2.81
N SER A 50 -26.78 27.49 -1.87
CA SER A 50 -26.61 26.06 -1.79
C SER A 50 -27.04 25.34 -3.07
N ASN A 51 -28.16 25.75 -3.69
CA ASN A 51 -28.64 25.16 -4.96
C ASN A 51 -27.68 25.45 -6.11
N VAL A 52 -27.12 26.66 -6.19
CA VAL A 52 -26.13 27.02 -7.22
C VAL A 52 -24.85 26.19 -7.05
N LEU A 53 -24.31 26.11 -5.82
CA LEU A 53 -23.04 25.42 -5.55
C LEU A 53 -23.13 23.89 -5.65
N ASN A 54 -24.32 23.32 -5.45
CA ASN A 54 -24.51 21.86 -5.47
C ASN A 54 -25.33 21.37 -6.67
N GLU A 55 -25.73 22.28 -7.59
CA GLU A 55 -26.50 21.96 -8.81
C GLU A 55 -27.79 21.13 -8.56
N ARG A 56 -28.42 21.33 -7.38
CA ARG A 56 -29.54 20.48 -6.94
C ARG A 56 -30.88 20.85 -7.54
N LEU A 57 -31.08 22.12 -7.84
CA LEU A 57 -32.30 22.65 -8.45
C LEU A 57 -31.93 23.65 -9.54
N PRO A 58 -32.74 23.78 -10.60
CA PRO A 58 -32.53 24.79 -11.64
C PRO A 58 -32.57 26.19 -11.04
N VAL A 59 -31.49 26.92 -11.21
CA VAL A 59 -31.38 28.34 -10.87
C VAL A 59 -31.15 29.10 -12.18
N ASN A 60 -31.89 30.22 -12.38
CA ASN A 60 -31.74 31.01 -13.59
C ASN A 60 -30.32 31.57 -13.72
N GLU A 61 -29.84 31.72 -14.94
CA GLU A 61 -28.47 32.10 -15.25
C GLU A 61 -28.04 33.45 -14.60
N PRO A 62 -28.87 34.53 -14.58
CA PRO A 62 -28.50 35.76 -13.90
C PRO A 62 -28.25 35.59 -12.39
N THR A 63 -29.03 34.72 -11.72
CA THR A 63 -28.84 34.44 -10.31
C THR A 63 -27.59 33.58 -10.07
N ARG A 64 -27.35 32.58 -10.91
CA ARG A 64 -26.13 31.77 -10.88
C ARG A 64 -24.89 32.65 -11.02
N ALA A 65 -24.88 33.55 -12.00
CA ALA A 65 -23.76 34.47 -12.25
C ALA A 65 -23.47 35.37 -11.02
N ARG A 66 -24.51 35.95 -10.37
CA ARG A 66 -24.33 36.75 -9.15
C ARG A 66 -23.75 35.98 -7.99
N VAL A 67 -24.21 34.73 -7.78
CA VAL A 67 -23.71 33.86 -6.72
C VAL A 67 -22.24 33.52 -6.98
N MET A 68 -21.89 33.13 -8.19
CA MET A 68 -20.50 32.79 -8.54
C MET A 68 -19.55 34.00 -8.45
N ALA A 69 -20.02 35.20 -8.80
CA ALA A 69 -19.27 36.44 -8.62
C ALA A 69 -19.02 36.73 -7.11
N ALA A 70 -20.03 36.56 -6.27
CA ALA A 70 -19.89 36.71 -4.81
C ALA A 70 -18.94 35.68 -4.20
N VAL A 71 -18.99 34.42 -4.66
CA VAL A 71 -18.06 33.37 -4.24
C VAL A 71 -16.62 33.76 -4.57
N ALA A 72 -16.36 34.22 -5.80
CA ALA A 72 -15.04 34.64 -6.22
C ALA A 72 -14.55 35.92 -5.46
N ALA A 73 -15.42 36.90 -5.29
CA ALA A 73 -15.08 38.14 -4.60
C ALA A 73 -14.74 37.95 -3.12
N LEU A 74 -15.45 37.05 -2.44
CA LEU A 74 -15.23 36.74 -1.03
C LEU A 74 -14.18 35.68 -0.78
N GLY A 75 -13.68 34.97 -1.83
CA GLY A 75 -12.82 33.82 -1.67
C GLY A 75 -13.50 32.70 -0.88
N TYR A 76 -14.82 32.51 -1.07
CA TYR A 76 -15.56 31.48 -0.35
C TYR A 76 -15.18 30.10 -0.86
N GLU A 77 -14.70 29.26 0.04
CA GLU A 77 -14.50 27.84 -0.20
C GLU A 77 -15.64 27.02 0.42
N VAL A 78 -16.19 26.10 -0.38
CA VAL A 78 -17.23 25.19 0.13
C VAL A 78 -16.69 24.41 1.31
N ASN A 79 -17.37 24.50 2.44
CA ASN A 79 -17.04 23.66 3.60
C ASN A 79 -17.45 22.20 3.30
N LEU A 80 -16.48 21.42 2.81
CA LEU A 80 -16.68 20.01 2.46
C LEU A 80 -17.17 19.20 3.66
N THR A 81 -16.65 19.48 4.86
CA THR A 81 -17.09 18.79 6.09
C THR A 81 -18.57 19.01 6.37
N ALA A 82 -19.06 20.28 6.24
CA ALA A 82 -20.46 20.58 6.42
C ALA A 82 -21.34 19.99 5.29
N ARG A 83 -20.80 19.89 4.07
CA ARG A 83 -21.46 19.23 2.94
C ARG A 83 -21.59 17.73 3.18
N HIS A 84 -20.50 17.08 3.56
CA HIS A 84 -20.44 15.65 3.85
C HIS A 84 -21.40 15.27 4.99
N LEU A 85 -21.41 16.07 6.06
CA LEU A 85 -22.32 15.84 7.20
C LEU A 85 -23.79 15.88 6.79
N ARG A 86 -24.17 16.79 5.90
CA ARG A 86 -25.56 16.90 5.38
C ARG A 86 -25.89 15.82 4.36
N ALA A 87 -24.91 15.36 3.59
CA ALA A 87 -25.08 14.33 2.57
C ALA A 87 -25.06 12.90 3.15
N GLY A 88 -24.60 12.74 4.40
CA GLY A 88 -24.38 11.43 5.04
C GLY A 88 -23.26 10.61 4.38
N ARG A 89 -22.42 11.25 3.53
CA ARG A 89 -21.30 10.62 2.83
C ARG A 89 -20.09 11.55 2.83
N THR A 90 -18.90 10.97 2.74
CA THR A 90 -17.63 11.70 2.81
C THR A 90 -16.97 11.86 1.43
N ASP A 91 -17.48 11.17 0.43
CA ASP A 91 -16.89 11.04 -0.91
C ASP A 91 -15.42 10.57 -0.85
N THR A 92 -15.09 9.76 0.14
CA THR A 92 -13.72 9.29 0.41
C THR A 92 -13.71 7.79 0.67
N VAL A 93 -12.79 7.08 0.03
CA VAL A 93 -12.47 5.67 0.30
C VAL A 93 -11.05 5.60 0.85
N ALA A 94 -10.85 4.83 1.91
CA ALA A 94 -9.51 4.58 2.43
C ALA A 94 -8.93 3.28 1.86
N PHE A 95 -7.66 3.32 1.46
CA PHE A 95 -6.83 2.13 1.28
C PHE A 95 -5.79 2.09 2.40
N ILE A 96 -5.98 1.18 3.34
CA ILE A 96 -5.17 1.04 4.56
C ILE A 96 -4.16 -0.07 4.32
N VAL A 97 -2.87 0.27 4.40
CA VAL A 97 -1.76 -0.59 3.97
C VAL A 97 -0.64 -0.62 5.01
N PRO A 98 0.16 -1.70 5.07
CA PRO A 98 1.30 -1.76 5.98
C PRO A 98 2.42 -0.78 5.61
N SER A 99 2.60 -0.48 4.30
CA SER A 99 3.61 0.47 3.80
C SER A 99 3.12 1.18 2.55
N PHE A 100 3.79 2.27 2.14
CA PHE A 100 3.48 2.98 0.88
C PHE A 100 4.43 2.58 -0.26
N HIS A 101 5.31 1.62 -0.04
CA HIS A 101 6.33 1.23 -1.00
C HIS A 101 5.85 0.11 -1.90
N ASP A 102 6.47 0.03 -3.08
CA ASP A 102 6.46 -1.09 -4.00
C ASP A 102 5.05 -1.60 -4.34
N TYR A 103 4.75 -2.84 -4.03
CA TYR A 103 3.48 -3.51 -4.29
C TYR A 103 2.23 -2.68 -3.91
N PHE A 104 2.23 -2.07 -2.72
CA PHE A 104 1.06 -1.28 -2.26
C PHE A 104 0.91 0.04 -3.02
N GLY A 105 2.02 0.63 -3.46
CA GLY A 105 2.01 1.81 -4.33
C GLY A 105 1.43 1.49 -5.70
N GLU A 106 1.87 0.41 -6.32
CA GLU A 106 1.38 -0.01 -7.64
C GLU A 106 -0.11 -0.40 -7.60
N ILE A 107 -0.57 -1.10 -6.56
CA ILE A 107 -2.01 -1.38 -6.38
C ILE A 107 -2.80 -0.09 -6.15
N ALA A 108 -2.29 0.86 -5.35
CA ALA A 108 -2.96 2.13 -5.13
C ALA A 108 -3.15 2.92 -6.43
N ASP A 109 -2.15 2.89 -7.33
CA ASP A 109 -2.23 3.50 -8.67
C ASP A 109 -3.29 2.84 -9.56
N LYS A 110 -3.63 1.56 -9.34
CA LYS A 110 -4.74 0.88 -10.02
C LYS A 110 -6.09 1.15 -9.37
N ILE A 111 -6.14 1.29 -8.05
CA ILE A 111 -7.37 1.59 -7.29
C ILE A 111 -7.82 3.03 -7.51
N ALA A 112 -6.90 4.01 -7.53
CA ALA A 112 -7.23 5.43 -7.56
C ALA A 112 -8.16 5.81 -8.73
N PRO A 113 -7.88 5.47 -9.99
CA PRO A 113 -8.75 5.84 -11.11
C PRO A 113 -10.15 5.19 -11.01
N LEU A 114 -10.25 3.99 -10.42
CA LEU A 114 -11.53 3.33 -10.21
C LEU A 114 -12.39 4.08 -9.18
N ILE A 115 -11.78 4.57 -8.10
CA ILE A 115 -12.46 5.34 -7.05
C ILE A 115 -12.82 6.75 -7.57
N GLU A 116 -11.93 7.39 -8.34
CA GLU A 116 -12.15 8.70 -8.94
C GLU A 116 -13.28 8.69 -9.97
N ALA A 117 -13.43 7.62 -10.74
CA ALA A 117 -14.54 7.43 -11.67
C ALA A 117 -15.91 7.44 -10.98
N ASP A 118 -15.97 7.11 -9.68
CA ASP A 118 -17.18 7.20 -8.85
C ASP A 118 -17.39 8.59 -8.23
N GLY A 119 -16.53 9.57 -8.55
CA GLY A 119 -16.55 10.91 -7.95
C GLY A 119 -16.10 10.93 -6.49
N ARG A 120 -15.25 9.97 -6.09
CA ARG A 120 -14.67 9.85 -4.75
C ARG A 120 -13.17 10.08 -4.78
N HIS A 121 -12.59 10.29 -3.60
CA HIS A 121 -11.16 10.41 -3.40
C HIS A 121 -10.60 9.17 -2.71
N LEU A 122 -9.43 8.70 -3.17
CA LEU A 122 -8.67 7.67 -2.46
C LEU A 122 -7.74 8.33 -1.43
N VAL A 123 -7.78 7.84 -0.20
CA VAL A 123 -6.85 8.20 0.88
C VAL A 123 -6.06 6.98 1.28
N LEU A 124 -4.74 7.11 1.36
CA LEU A 124 -3.87 6.04 1.85
C LEU A 124 -3.55 6.27 3.34
N GLU A 125 -3.71 5.22 4.14
CA GLU A 125 -3.26 5.18 5.53
C GLU A 125 -2.23 4.07 5.74
N ARG A 126 -1.16 4.36 6.50
CA ARG A 126 -0.12 3.38 6.80
C ARG A 126 -0.27 2.85 8.22
N THR A 127 -0.23 1.52 8.37
CA THR A 127 -0.31 0.84 9.67
C THR A 127 1.03 0.30 10.17
N SER A 128 2.04 0.19 9.31
CA SER A 128 3.34 -0.42 9.61
C SER A 128 3.21 -1.90 10.03
N ALA A 129 2.19 -2.60 9.56
CA ALA A 129 1.84 -3.97 9.95
C ALA A 129 1.64 -4.15 11.48
N SER A 130 1.34 -3.06 12.20
CA SER A 130 1.07 -3.11 13.64
C SER A 130 -0.41 -3.46 13.88
N PRO A 131 -0.70 -4.50 14.68
CA PRO A 131 -2.08 -4.84 15.05
C PRO A 131 -2.82 -3.67 15.70
N GLU A 132 -2.13 -2.87 16.52
CA GLU A 132 -2.69 -1.70 17.20
C GLU A 132 -3.09 -0.62 16.19
N HIS A 133 -2.23 -0.35 15.20
CA HIS A 133 -2.51 0.66 14.18
C HIS A 133 -3.62 0.18 13.22
N GLU A 134 -3.63 -1.09 12.83
CA GLU A 134 -4.71 -1.66 12.01
C GLU A 134 -6.05 -1.59 12.75
N MET A 135 -6.09 -1.98 14.02
CA MET A 135 -7.29 -1.90 14.85
C MET A 135 -7.75 -0.44 15.03
N ALA A 136 -6.83 0.49 15.23
CA ALA A 136 -7.15 1.92 15.34
C ALA A 136 -7.73 2.46 14.02
N ALA A 137 -7.19 2.06 12.87
CA ALA A 137 -7.65 2.48 11.55
C ALA A 137 -9.08 2.02 11.24
N VAL A 138 -9.49 0.83 11.74
CA VAL A 138 -10.87 0.32 11.60
C VAL A 138 -11.78 0.64 12.79
N SER A 139 -11.36 1.52 13.69
CA SER A 139 -12.23 1.98 14.78
C SER A 139 -13.41 2.80 14.26
N VAL A 140 -14.54 2.75 14.97
CA VAL A 140 -15.77 3.50 14.61
C VAL A 140 -15.47 4.99 14.43
N ALA A 141 -14.59 5.56 15.28
CA ALA A 141 -14.22 6.97 15.20
C ALA A 141 -13.45 7.32 13.91
N ARG A 142 -12.60 6.41 13.41
CA ARG A 142 -11.85 6.62 12.16
C ARG A 142 -12.73 6.39 10.94
N LEU A 143 -13.51 5.32 10.96
CA LEU A 143 -14.34 4.90 9.83
C LEU A 143 -15.43 5.93 9.45
N GLN A 144 -15.79 6.85 10.35
CA GLN A 144 -16.72 7.93 9.99
C GLN A 144 -16.17 8.91 8.93
N TYR A 145 -14.85 8.94 8.71
CA TYR A 145 -14.23 9.78 7.68
C TYR A 145 -14.26 9.18 6.29
N TYR A 146 -14.73 7.93 6.16
CA TYR A 146 -14.72 7.18 4.90
C TYR A 146 -16.11 6.63 4.59
N ASP A 147 -16.41 6.50 3.29
CA ASP A 147 -17.61 5.82 2.81
C ASP A 147 -17.38 4.30 2.74
N GLY A 148 -16.14 3.90 2.53
CA GLY A 148 -15.70 2.51 2.49
C GLY A 148 -14.20 2.36 2.69
N VAL A 149 -13.76 1.15 2.97
CA VAL A 149 -12.37 0.83 3.29
C VAL A 149 -11.90 -0.40 2.53
N LEU A 150 -10.74 -0.32 1.92
CA LEU A 150 -9.92 -1.45 1.50
C LEU A 150 -8.81 -1.61 2.54
N LEU A 151 -8.75 -2.74 3.24
CA LEU A 151 -7.76 -2.99 4.30
C LEU A 151 -6.84 -4.14 3.90
N SER A 152 -5.56 -3.84 3.70
CA SER A 152 -4.54 -4.88 3.59
C SER A 152 -4.15 -5.35 4.99
N VAL A 153 -4.62 -6.55 5.34
CA VAL A 153 -4.41 -7.13 6.68
C VAL A 153 -3.02 -7.75 6.76
N ALA A 154 -2.19 -7.22 7.65
CA ALA A 154 -0.84 -7.73 7.90
C ALA A 154 -0.60 -8.06 9.38
N GLY A 155 -1.09 -7.24 10.31
CA GLY A 155 -0.89 -7.38 11.73
C GLY A 155 -2.01 -8.10 12.47
N LEU A 156 -3.27 -7.87 12.10
CA LEU A 156 -4.44 -8.44 12.78
C LEU A 156 -4.57 -9.94 12.51
N ASP A 157 -4.95 -10.69 13.53
CA ASP A 157 -5.40 -12.07 13.44
C ASP A 157 -6.92 -12.17 13.25
N ARG A 158 -7.42 -13.40 13.01
CA ARG A 158 -8.84 -13.68 12.80
C ARG A 158 -9.70 -13.25 13.99
N ASP A 159 -9.26 -13.51 15.22
CA ASP A 159 -10.02 -13.18 16.43
C ASP A 159 -10.11 -11.66 16.63
N GLN A 160 -9.04 -10.94 16.31
CA GLN A 160 -9.03 -9.48 16.35
C GLN A 160 -9.95 -8.88 15.28
N LEU A 161 -9.89 -9.39 14.05
CA LEU A 161 -10.79 -9.01 12.97
C LEU A 161 -12.25 -9.32 13.33
N ASP A 162 -12.49 -10.42 14.03
CA ASP A 162 -13.86 -10.80 14.45
C ASP A 162 -14.46 -9.85 15.50
N ARG A 163 -13.65 -9.04 16.16
CA ARG A 163 -14.08 -7.98 17.07
C ARG A 163 -14.41 -6.65 16.38
N VAL A 164 -14.00 -6.48 15.13
CA VAL A 164 -14.31 -5.25 14.38
C VAL A 164 -15.82 -5.15 14.19
N ARG A 165 -16.41 -4.07 14.67
CA ARG A 165 -17.84 -3.76 14.52
C ARG A 165 -17.98 -2.42 13.82
N THR A 166 -18.54 -2.43 12.62
CA THR A 166 -18.73 -1.22 11.84
C THR A 166 -19.93 -1.36 10.90
N PRO A 167 -20.69 -0.29 10.71
CA PRO A 167 -21.69 -0.23 9.65
C PRO A 167 -21.07 0.14 8.28
N LYS A 168 -19.79 0.48 8.25
CA LYS A 168 -19.12 0.90 7.01
C LYS A 168 -18.64 -0.31 6.22
N PRO A 169 -18.75 -0.28 4.89
CA PRO A 169 -18.20 -1.30 4.00
C PRO A 169 -16.70 -1.47 4.18
N ILE A 170 -16.26 -2.71 4.34
CA ILE A 170 -14.84 -3.07 4.40
C ILE A 170 -14.61 -4.29 3.50
N VAL A 171 -13.60 -4.21 2.64
CA VAL A 171 -13.04 -5.35 1.89
C VAL A 171 -11.62 -5.58 2.38
N LEU A 172 -11.31 -6.82 2.71
CA LEU A 172 -9.98 -7.23 3.17
C LEU A 172 -9.13 -7.69 2.00
N LEU A 173 -7.85 -7.34 2.02
CA LEU A 173 -6.83 -7.84 1.09
C LEU A 173 -5.71 -8.51 1.88
N GLY A 174 -5.03 -9.46 1.25
CA GLY A 174 -3.86 -10.13 1.80
C GLY A 174 -4.13 -11.56 2.26
N GLU A 175 -3.13 -12.17 2.88
CA GLU A 175 -3.05 -13.62 3.03
C GLU A 175 -3.44 -14.12 4.41
N ARG A 176 -3.90 -13.22 5.28
CA ARG A 176 -4.33 -13.59 6.62
C ARG A 176 -5.62 -14.44 6.58
N ASP A 177 -5.76 -15.32 7.54
CA ASP A 177 -7.04 -15.95 7.82
C ASP A 177 -8.02 -14.90 8.35
N VAL A 178 -9.15 -14.76 7.68
CA VAL A 178 -10.13 -13.70 7.98
C VAL A 178 -11.51 -14.30 8.29
N PRO A 179 -12.35 -13.61 9.06
CA PRO A 179 -13.73 -14.04 9.31
C PRO A 179 -14.56 -14.06 8.03
N ASP A 180 -15.39 -15.08 7.86
CA ASP A 180 -16.19 -15.33 6.67
C ASP A 180 -17.22 -14.23 6.33
N ARG A 181 -17.46 -13.30 7.24
CA ARG A 181 -18.36 -12.16 7.06
C ARG A 181 -17.77 -10.98 6.29
N PHE A 182 -16.45 -10.98 6.04
CA PHE A 182 -15.81 -9.95 5.24
C PHE A 182 -15.57 -10.42 3.81
N ASN A 183 -15.84 -9.56 2.84
CA ASN A 183 -15.28 -9.76 1.51
C ASN A 183 -13.76 -9.76 1.58
N HIS A 184 -13.12 -10.69 0.89
CA HIS A 184 -11.70 -10.92 0.96
C HIS A 184 -11.12 -11.21 -0.41
N VAL A 185 -10.01 -10.56 -0.74
CA VAL A 185 -9.21 -10.81 -1.95
C VAL A 185 -7.80 -11.20 -1.55
N ARG A 186 -7.36 -12.38 -1.98
CA ARG A 186 -5.99 -12.88 -1.76
C ARG A 186 -5.39 -13.37 -3.06
N LEU A 187 -4.06 -13.51 -3.10
CA LEU A 187 -3.34 -14.03 -4.27
C LEU A 187 -3.23 -15.56 -4.22
N ALA A 188 -3.06 -16.19 -5.39
CA ALA A 188 -2.69 -17.60 -5.49
C ALA A 188 -1.19 -17.79 -5.21
N ASN A 189 -0.72 -17.46 -3.98
CA ASN A 189 0.69 -17.41 -3.61
C ASN A 189 1.42 -18.73 -3.76
N GLU A 190 0.83 -19.84 -3.31
CA GLU A 190 1.42 -21.18 -3.46
C GLU A 190 1.63 -21.51 -4.94
N GLU A 191 0.62 -21.25 -5.77
CA GLU A 191 0.71 -21.54 -7.20
C GLU A 191 1.76 -20.68 -7.90
N GLY A 192 1.81 -19.38 -7.60
CA GLY A 192 2.81 -18.48 -8.17
C GLY A 192 4.24 -18.90 -7.84
N ALA A 193 4.51 -19.21 -6.58
CA ALA A 193 5.83 -19.70 -6.16
C ALA A 193 6.18 -21.03 -6.80
N ARG A 194 5.18 -21.92 -6.96
CA ARG A 194 5.36 -23.18 -7.68
C ARG A 194 5.74 -22.96 -9.14
N LEU A 195 5.05 -22.05 -9.84
CA LEU A 195 5.34 -21.71 -11.24
C LEU A 195 6.77 -21.17 -11.41
N ALA A 196 7.18 -20.21 -10.58
CA ALA A 196 8.53 -19.63 -10.65
C ALA A 196 9.62 -20.66 -10.37
N THR A 197 9.42 -21.50 -9.34
CA THR A 197 10.38 -22.54 -8.96
C THR A 197 10.45 -23.66 -10.01
N ALA A 198 9.32 -24.13 -10.51
CA ALA A 198 9.25 -25.14 -11.57
C ALA A 198 9.95 -24.67 -12.84
N HIS A 199 9.73 -23.41 -13.26
CA HIS A 199 10.42 -22.82 -14.39
C HIS A 199 11.95 -22.87 -14.23
N MET A 200 12.50 -22.49 -13.07
CA MET A 200 13.94 -22.57 -12.82
C MET A 200 14.45 -24.02 -12.87
N ILE A 201 13.66 -25.00 -12.36
CA ILE A 201 13.99 -26.42 -12.40
C ILE A 201 14.02 -26.93 -13.84
N GLU A 202 13.03 -26.64 -14.65
CA GLU A 202 12.94 -27.00 -16.07
C GLU A 202 14.15 -26.46 -16.85
N HIS A 203 14.68 -25.29 -16.42
CA HIS A 203 15.86 -24.67 -17.02
C HIS A 203 17.17 -24.97 -16.28
N GLY A 204 17.20 -26.06 -15.52
CA GLY A 204 18.44 -26.70 -15.05
C GLY A 204 18.86 -26.37 -13.63
N SER A 205 18.14 -25.56 -12.86
CA SER A 205 18.44 -25.40 -11.42
C SER A 205 18.02 -26.65 -10.63
N ARG A 206 18.81 -26.96 -9.61
CA ARG A 206 18.58 -28.12 -8.74
C ARG A 206 18.64 -27.79 -7.25
N ARG A 207 19.29 -26.70 -6.90
CA ARG A 207 19.49 -26.23 -5.51
C ARG A 207 19.00 -24.79 -5.44
N ILE A 208 17.71 -24.62 -5.21
CA ILE A 208 17.04 -23.32 -5.26
C ILE A 208 16.80 -22.82 -3.85
N LEU A 209 17.30 -21.62 -3.54
CA LEU A 209 16.99 -20.93 -2.29
C LEU A 209 15.57 -20.37 -2.33
N ALA A 210 14.87 -20.38 -1.18
CA ALA A 210 13.62 -19.67 -0.93
C ALA A 210 13.93 -18.44 -0.06
N LEU A 211 14.39 -17.36 -0.70
CA LEU A 211 14.85 -16.16 -0.04
C LEU A 211 13.68 -15.28 0.40
N GLY A 212 13.61 -14.95 1.70
CA GLY A 212 12.52 -14.21 2.33
C GLY A 212 11.37 -15.11 2.79
N CYS A 213 11.42 -16.40 2.57
CA CYS A 213 10.45 -17.38 3.04
C CYS A 213 10.68 -17.75 4.52
N THR A 214 9.62 -18.24 5.19
CA THR A 214 9.67 -18.63 6.61
C THR A 214 8.97 -19.95 6.86
N PHE A 215 9.33 -20.63 7.96
CA PHE A 215 8.62 -21.80 8.48
C PHE A 215 7.41 -21.44 9.37
N ASP A 216 7.19 -20.16 9.66
CA ASP A 216 6.02 -19.73 10.39
C ASP A 216 4.75 -20.09 9.60
N THR A 217 3.87 -20.87 10.24
CA THR A 217 2.66 -21.43 9.63
C THR A 217 1.43 -20.53 9.80
N ALA A 218 1.58 -19.37 10.41
CA ALA A 218 0.48 -18.43 10.56
C ALA A 218 0.14 -17.76 9.23
N HIS A 219 -0.59 -18.46 8.33
CA HIS A 219 -1.18 -17.95 7.06
C HIS A 219 -0.60 -16.60 6.57
N MET A 220 0.71 -16.58 6.42
CA MET A 220 1.45 -15.42 5.94
C MET A 220 1.87 -15.65 4.49
N MET A 221 1.88 -14.60 3.70
CA MET A 221 2.32 -14.62 2.29
C MET A 221 3.61 -15.43 2.08
N SER A 222 4.60 -15.28 2.97
CA SER A 222 5.88 -15.97 2.85
C SER A 222 5.80 -17.48 3.11
N SER A 223 4.89 -17.95 3.97
CA SER A 223 4.68 -19.40 4.20
C SER A 223 3.96 -20.07 3.02
N ASP A 224 2.98 -19.39 2.42
CA ASP A 224 2.29 -19.90 1.24
C ASP A 224 3.24 -19.98 0.04
N ARG A 225 4.07 -18.94 -0.17
CA ARG A 225 5.09 -18.95 -1.22
C ARG A 225 6.15 -20.01 -0.97
N ARG A 226 6.53 -20.27 0.29
CA ARG A 226 7.39 -21.40 0.64
C ARG A 226 6.75 -22.74 0.28
N ALA A 227 5.47 -22.93 0.58
CA ALA A 227 4.75 -24.16 0.25
C ALA A 227 4.76 -24.44 -1.27
N GLY A 228 4.61 -23.41 -2.09
CA GLY A 228 4.72 -23.52 -3.55
C GLY A 228 6.13 -23.91 -4.02
N TRP A 229 7.16 -23.29 -3.43
CA TRP A 229 8.55 -23.67 -3.68
C TRP A 229 8.83 -25.13 -3.30
N GLU A 230 8.41 -25.57 -2.11
CA GLU A 230 8.55 -26.96 -1.67
C GLU A 230 7.83 -27.92 -2.61
N ARG A 231 6.62 -27.57 -3.03
CA ARG A 231 5.81 -28.40 -3.94
C ARG A 231 6.52 -28.59 -5.27
N ALA A 232 7.05 -27.51 -5.86
CA ALA A 232 7.77 -27.62 -7.14
C ALA A 232 9.02 -28.50 -7.05
N LEU A 233 9.78 -28.44 -5.95
CA LEU A 233 10.92 -29.34 -5.72
C LEU A 233 10.47 -30.81 -5.61
N ARG A 234 9.44 -31.08 -4.80
CA ARG A 234 8.91 -32.48 -4.65
C ARG A 234 8.37 -33.01 -5.94
N ASP A 235 7.63 -32.21 -6.71
CA ASP A 235 7.07 -32.62 -8.00
C ASP A 235 8.17 -32.99 -9.02
N ALA A 236 9.35 -32.35 -8.89
CA ALA A 236 10.54 -32.64 -9.70
C ALA A 236 11.45 -33.77 -9.12
N GLY A 237 11.08 -34.37 -8.00
CA GLY A 237 11.89 -35.39 -7.32
C GLY A 237 13.18 -34.84 -6.69
N LEU A 238 13.22 -33.55 -6.37
CA LEU A 238 14.35 -32.88 -5.71
C LEU A 238 14.16 -32.83 -4.19
N ASP A 239 15.29 -32.84 -3.47
CA ASP A 239 15.28 -32.75 -2.02
C ASP A 239 14.86 -31.36 -1.57
N VAL A 240 14.01 -31.31 -0.54
CA VAL A 240 13.64 -30.08 0.18
C VAL A 240 14.57 -29.95 1.39
N ASP A 241 15.62 -29.16 1.23
CA ASP A 241 16.57 -28.89 2.32
C ASP A 241 16.15 -27.61 3.07
N ALA A 242 15.85 -27.75 4.37
CA ALA A 242 15.46 -26.62 5.21
C ALA A 242 16.50 -25.48 5.24
N ARG A 243 17.77 -25.78 4.99
CA ARG A 243 18.84 -24.77 4.92
C ARG A 243 18.68 -23.82 3.73
N HIS A 244 17.94 -24.22 2.69
CA HIS A 244 17.63 -23.40 1.53
C HIS A 244 16.46 -22.42 1.80
N VAL A 245 15.76 -22.50 2.93
CA VAL A 245 14.78 -21.51 3.36
C VAL A 245 15.51 -20.42 4.14
N VAL A 246 15.58 -19.22 3.56
CA VAL A 246 16.38 -18.09 4.08
C VAL A 246 15.44 -16.97 4.52
N PRO A 247 15.11 -16.88 5.82
CA PRO A 247 14.22 -15.85 6.32
C PRO A 247 14.87 -14.47 6.30
N VAL A 248 14.04 -13.42 6.23
CA VAL A 248 14.44 -12.02 6.37
C VAL A 248 13.64 -11.35 7.47
N SER A 249 14.20 -10.35 8.11
CA SER A 249 13.51 -9.59 9.17
C SER A 249 12.50 -8.58 8.61
N THR A 250 12.74 -8.10 7.39
CA THR A 250 11.91 -7.10 6.69
C THR A 250 11.95 -7.36 5.19
N TYR A 251 10.86 -7.04 4.49
CA TYR A 251 10.78 -7.17 3.03
C TYR A 251 11.36 -5.93 2.35
N THR A 252 12.68 -5.76 2.46
CA THR A 252 13.45 -4.67 1.81
C THR A 252 14.57 -5.23 0.97
N SER A 253 15.02 -4.48 -0.05
CA SER A 253 16.17 -4.89 -0.87
C SER A 253 17.44 -5.06 -0.03
N ALA A 254 17.63 -4.20 0.99
CA ALA A 254 18.78 -4.33 1.89
C ALA A 254 18.77 -5.67 2.65
N ALA A 255 17.59 -6.05 3.21
CA ALA A 255 17.48 -7.32 3.92
C ALA A 255 17.67 -8.53 2.99
N GLY A 256 17.17 -8.46 1.76
CA GLY A 256 17.38 -9.50 0.75
C GLY A 256 18.86 -9.64 0.35
N ARG A 257 19.54 -8.51 0.14
CA ARG A 257 20.96 -8.47 -0.15
C ARG A 257 21.79 -9.09 0.99
N ASP A 258 21.59 -8.61 2.20
CA ASP A 258 22.39 -9.04 3.36
C ASP A 258 22.18 -10.53 3.66
N ALA A 259 20.94 -11.01 3.61
CA ALA A 259 20.63 -12.42 3.80
C ALA A 259 21.29 -13.33 2.73
N LEU A 260 21.32 -12.90 1.46
CA LEU A 260 21.97 -13.69 0.42
C LEU A 260 23.51 -13.64 0.54
N LEU A 261 24.10 -12.52 0.95
CA LEU A 261 25.54 -12.44 1.24
C LEU A 261 25.93 -13.40 2.37
N ASP A 262 25.12 -13.50 3.42
CA ASP A 262 25.36 -14.46 4.52
C ASP A 262 25.30 -15.92 4.01
N VAL A 263 24.36 -16.25 3.11
CA VAL A 263 24.30 -17.57 2.47
C VAL A 263 25.58 -17.86 1.65
N ILE A 264 25.99 -16.88 0.84
CA ILE A 264 27.23 -17.00 0.02
C ILE A 264 28.45 -17.20 0.92
N ALA A 265 28.57 -16.41 1.99
CA ALA A 265 29.68 -16.52 2.94
C ALA A 265 29.69 -17.85 3.69
N SER A 266 28.52 -18.47 3.92
CA SER A 266 28.42 -19.79 4.56
C SER A 266 28.90 -20.93 3.70
N GLY A 267 29.04 -20.72 2.38
CA GLY A 267 29.42 -21.76 1.42
C GLY A 267 28.27 -22.76 1.10
N LEU A 268 27.02 -22.48 1.49
CA LEU A 268 25.88 -23.30 1.12
C LEU A 268 25.71 -23.30 -0.42
N PRO A 269 25.74 -24.46 -1.08
CA PRO A 269 25.68 -24.49 -2.55
C PRO A 269 24.25 -24.22 -3.04
N PHE A 270 24.11 -23.31 -4.01
CA PHE A 270 22.87 -23.04 -4.72
C PHE A 270 23.12 -22.66 -6.19
N ASP A 271 22.13 -22.85 -7.05
CA ASP A 271 22.15 -22.53 -8.49
C ASP A 271 20.88 -21.79 -8.94
N GLY A 272 19.96 -21.51 -8.01
CA GLY A 272 18.76 -20.72 -8.22
C GLY A 272 18.32 -20.02 -6.94
N VAL A 273 17.62 -18.90 -7.08
CA VAL A 273 17.00 -18.15 -6.00
C VAL A 273 15.56 -17.82 -6.38
N PHE A 274 14.61 -18.34 -5.62
CA PHE A 274 13.26 -17.82 -5.59
C PHE A 274 13.19 -16.78 -4.48
N ALA A 275 13.05 -15.52 -4.84
CA ALA A 275 12.85 -14.44 -3.89
C ALA A 275 11.36 -14.21 -3.65
N VAL A 276 10.98 -14.11 -2.38
CA VAL A 276 9.57 -14.04 -1.96
C VAL A 276 8.84 -12.81 -2.51
N THR A 277 9.56 -11.73 -2.84
CA THR A 277 9.07 -10.53 -3.53
C THR A 277 10.12 -10.00 -4.51
N ASP A 278 9.73 -9.18 -5.47
CA ASP A 278 10.66 -8.50 -6.37
C ASP A 278 11.63 -7.57 -5.62
N VAL A 279 11.16 -6.94 -4.55
CA VAL A 279 12.03 -6.09 -3.71
C VAL A 279 13.18 -6.88 -3.11
N ILE A 280 12.90 -8.09 -2.61
CA ILE A 280 13.94 -9.01 -2.12
C ILE A 280 14.83 -9.48 -3.28
N ALA A 281 14.26 -9.78 -4.45
CA ALA A 281 15.02 -10.17 -5.64
C ALA A 281 16.00 -9.08 -6.10
N LEU A 282 15.62 -7.80 -6.03
CA LEU A 282 16.52 -6.69 -6.33
C LEU A 282 17.73 -6.64 -5.39
N GLY A 283 17.50 -6.92 -4.12
CA GLY A 283 18.60 -7.10 -3.16
C GLY A 283 19.48 -8.29 -3.51
N ALA A 284 18.88 -9.40 -3.93
CA ALA A 284 19.62 -10.58 -4.36
C ALA A 284 20.48 -10.33 -5.61
N ILE A 285 19.98 -9.54 -6.59
CA ILE A 285 20.77 -9.13 -7.76
C ILE A 285 22.04 -8.39 -7.31
N ALA A 286 21.91 -7.46 -6.36
CA ALA A 286 23.04 -6.71 -5.85
C ALA A 286 24.06 -7.64 -5.15
N ALA A 287 23.62 -8.56 -4.29
CA ALA A 287 24.46 -9.52 -3.59
C ALA A 287 25.22 -10.45 -4.57
N LEU A 288 24.54 -10.95 -5.59
CA LEU A 288 25.15 -11.81 -6.63
C LEU A 288 26.21 -11.04 -7.42
N ALA A 289 25.91 -9.79 -7.83
CA ALA A 289 26.86 -8.95 -8.54
C ALA A 289 28.10 -8.62 -7.70
N GLU A 290 27.94 -8.27 -6.42
CA GLU A 290 29.04 -8.02 -5.48
C GLU A 290 29.92 -9.25 -5.27
N SER A 291 29.34 -10.45 -5.37
CA SER A 291 30.04 -11.73 -5.23
C SER A 291 30.61 -12.27 -6.54
N GLY A 292 30.46 -11.53 -7.65
CA GLY A 292 30.94 -11.94 -8.98
C GLY A 292 30.13 -13.07 -9.62
N LEU A 293 28.94 -13.37 -9.11
CA LEU A 293 28.04 -14.39 -9.64
C LEU A 293 27.10 -13.79 -10.70
N ARG A 294 27.06 -14.40 -11.87
CA ARG A 294 26.31 -13.88 -13.03
C ARG A 294 24.91 -14.45 -13.07
N VAL A 295 23.91 -13.56 -13.25
CA VAL A 295 22.51 -13.95 -13.47
C VAL A 295 22.25 -13.86 -14.99
N PRO A 296 21.67 -14.90 -15.61
CA PRO A 296 21.24 -16.21 -15.10
C PRO A 296 22.31 -17.31 -15.22
N VAL A 297 23.55 -16.97 -15.64
CA VAL A 297 24.57 -17.95 -16.06
C VAL A 297 24.99 -18.86 -14.90
N ASP A 298 25.39 -18.28 -13.78
CA ASP A 298 25.84 -18.99 -12.60
C ASP A 298 24.66 -19.30 -11.67
N VAL A 299 23.73 -18.35 -11.50
CA VAL A 299 22.55 -18.47 -10.64
C VAL A 299 21.31 -17.92 -11.35
N GLN A 300 20.24 -18.71 -11.45
CA GLN A 300 18.93 -18.22 -11.89
C GLN A 300 18.22 -17.47 -10.75
N LEU A 301 17.45 -16.44 -11.09
CA LEU A 301 16.70 -15.65 -10.11
C LEU A 301 15.27 -15.41 -10.59
N ALA A 302 14.29 -15.70 -9.73
CA ALA A 302 12.91 -15.33 -9.94
C ALA A 302 12.35 -14.61 -8.72
N GLY A 303 11.49 -13.62 -8.97
CA GLY A 303 10.78 -12.83 -7.97
C GLY A 303 9.28 -13.10 -7.96
N PHE A 304 8.56 -12.23 -7.25
CA PHE A 304 7.11 -12.22 -7.16
C PHE A 304 6.64 -10.76 -7.04
N ASP A 305 5.52 -10.41 -7.61
CA ASP A 305 4.75 -9.16 -7.67
C ASP A 305 4.78 -8.50 -9.07
N ASN A 306 5.78 -8.80 -9.92
CA ASN A 306 5.98 -8.22 -11.26
C ASN A 306 5.96 -6.67 -11.24
N LEU A 307 6.67 -6.08 -10.28
CA LEU A 307 6.80 -4.63 -10.15
C LEU A 307 7.38 -4.00 -11.42
N ASP A 308 6.97 -2.79 -11.75
CA ASP A 308 7.41 -2.11 -12.99
C ASP A 308 8.95 -2.05 -13.10
N MET A 309 9.65 -1.82 -12.00
CA MET A 309 11.11 -1.80 -11.98
C MET A 309 11.76 -3.17 -12.30
N ALA A 310 11.06 -4.28 -12.11
CA ALA A 310 11.57 -5.63 -12.43
C ALA A 310 11.99 -5.78 -13.91
N ARG A 311 11.37 -5.01 -14.79
CA ARG A 311 11.69 -5.00 -16.24
C ARG A 311 13.03 -4.35 -16.55
N PHE A 312 13.40 -3.32 -15.78
CA PHE A 312 14.48 -2.39 -16.14
C PHE A 312 15.79 -2.70 -15.42
N VAL A 313 15.77 -3.54 -14.39
CA VAL A 313 16.98 -3.99 -13.72
C VAL A 313 17.62 -5.13 -14.50
N PRO A 314 18.80 -4.93 -15.15
CA PRO A 314 19.43 -5.97 -15.94
C PRO A 314 19.72 -7.24 -15.14
N PRO A 315 19.43 -8.41 -15.74
CA PRO A 315 19.05 -8.70 -17.13
C PRO A 315 17.53 -8.70 -17.38
N GLY A 316 16.72 -8.08 -16.54
CA GLY A 316 15.28 -8.17 -16.47
C GLY A 316 14.85 -9.32 -15.59
N LEU A 317 14.11 -9.01 -14.51
CA LEU A 317 13.70 -10.01 -13.50
C LEU A 317 12.51 -10.83 -13.99
N THR A 318 12.69 -12.15 -14.08
CA THR A 318 11.57 -13.12 -14.15
C THR A 318 10.78 -13.02 -12.86
N SER A 319 9.48 -12.79 -12.96
CA SER A 319 8.65 -12.55 -11.78
C SER A 319 7.24 -13.11 -11.96
N VAL A 320 6.64 -13.50 -10.85
CA VAL A 320 5.22 -13.86 -10.81
C VAL A 320 4.40 -12.59 -10.84
N ASP A 321 3.55 -12.47 -11.85
CA ASP A 321 2.58 -11.39 -11.99
C ASP A 321 1.40 -11.65 -11.06
N ALA A 322 1.17 -10.71 -10.17
CA ALA A 322 0.09 -10.71 -9.19
C ALA A 322 -1.23 -10.11 -9.72
N ASP A 323 -1.28 -9.76 -11.02
CA ASP A 323 -2.44 -9.13 -11.66
C ASP A 323 -2.99 -7.96 -10.84
N HIS A 324 -2.16 -6.95 -10.60
CA HIS A 324 -2.52 -5.78 -9.77
C HIS A 324 -3.81 -5.10 -10.25
N GLU A 325 -4.07 -5.10 -11.56
CA GLU A 325 -5.27 -4.52 -12.15
C GLU A 325 -6.52 -5.34 -11.77
N GLY A 326 -6.48 -6.67 -11.98
CA GLY A 326 -7.59 -7.56 -11.61
C GLY A 326 -7.85 -7.59 -10.10
N VAL A 327 -6.82 -7.51 -9.27
CA VAL A 327 -6.95 -7.37 -7.81
C VAL A 327 -7.66 -6.07 -7.45
N ALA A 328 -7.26 -4.94 -8.05
CA ALA A 328 -7.86 -3.63 -7.80
C ALA A 328 -9.33 -3.59 -8.26
N GLU A 329 -9.62 -4.07 -9.46
CA GLU A 329 -11.00 -4.15 -10.00
C GLU A 329 -11.89 -5.01 -9.11
N THR A 330 -11.41 -6.17 -8.69
CA THR A 330 -12.15 -7.08 -7.81
C THR A 330 -12.44 -6.44 -6.46
N ALA A 331 -11.42 -5.87 -5.80
CA ALA A 331 -11.56 -5.26 -4.49
C ALA A 331 -12.49 -4.05 -4.51
N VAL A 332 -12.33 -3.15 -5.50
CA VAL A 332 -13.20 -1.98 -5.68
C VAL A 332 -14.61 -2.40 -6.07
N GLY A 333 -14.77 -3.42 -6.92
CA GLY A 333 -16.07 -3.96 -7.30
C GLY A 333 -16.86 -4.51 -6.10
N LEU A 334 -16.20 -5.27 -5.22
CA LEU A 334 -16.78 -5.75 -3.96
C LEU A 334 -17.18 -4.59 -3.04
N LEU A 335 -16.29 -3.60 -2.90
CA LEU A 335 -16.55 -2.43 -2.07
C LEU A 335 -17.72 -1.60 -2.60
N ARG A 336 -17.81 -1.37 -3.92
CA ARG A 336 -18.91 -0.65 -4.58
C ARG A 336 -20.26 -1.32 -4.30
N ARG A 337 -20.34 -2.64 -4.40
CA ARG A 337 -21.58 -3.39 -4.12
C ARG A 337 -22.04 -3.21 -2.67
N GLN A 338 -21.10 -3.27 -1.71
CA GLN A 338 -21.41 -3.02 -0.30
C GLN A 338 -21.86 -1.58 -0.06
N MET A 339 -21.18 -0.59 -0.66
CA MET A 339 -21.57 0.83 -0.55
C MET A 339 -22.95 1.10 -1.19
N ALA A 340 -23.34 0.31 -2.19
CA ALA A 340 -24.67 0.37 -2.79
C ALA A 340 -25.75 -0.36 -1.98
N GLY A 341 -25.41 -0.91 -0.80
CA GLY A 341 -26.36 -1.57 0.11
C GLY A 341 -26.49 -3.08 -0.11
N TRP A 342 -25.55 -3.72 -0.82
CA TRP A 342 -25.52 -5.18 -0.93
C TRP A 342 -25.36 -5.84 0.43
N THR A 343 -26.25 -6.76 0.77
CA THR A 343 -26.29 -7.51 2.05
C THR A 343 -26.19 -9.02 1.85
N GLY A 344 -25.78 -9.46 0.65
CA GLY A 344 -25.56 -10.88 0.37
C GLY A 344 -24.34 -11.44 1.13
N PRO A 345 -24.04 -12.74 0.96
CA PRO A 345 -22.90 -13.37 1.60
C PRO A 345 -21.60 -12.70 1.15
N ALA A 346 -20.63 -12.70 2.04
CA ALA A 346 -19.29 -12.24 1.70
C ALA A 346 -18.62 -13.19 0.69
N GLU A 347 -17.79 -12.63 -0.17
CA GLU A 347 -17.07 -13.36 -1.21
C GLU A 347 -15.59 -13.41 -0.84
N HIS A 348 -14.99 -14.60 -0.98
CA HIS A 348 -13.57 -14.85 -0.80
C HIS A 348 -12.97 -15.18 -2.17
N VAL A 349 -12.27 -14.23 -2.75
CA VAL A 349 -11.70 -14.33 -4.10
C VAL A 349 -10.22 -14.63 -4.02
N VAL A 350 -9.79 -15.64 -4.77
CA VAL A 350 -8.36 -15.92 -5.01
C VAL A 350 -8.02 -15.36 -6.38
N ALA A 351 -7.26 -14.28 -6.42
CA ALA A 351 -6.81 -13.68 -7.65
C ALA A 351 -5.78 -14.60 -8.34
N PRO A 352 -5.91 -14.82 -9.66
CA PRO A 352 -4.98 -15.65 -10.40
C PRO A 352 -3.60 -14.97 -10.47
N VAL A 353 -2.59 -15.80 -10.73
CA VAL A 353 -1.22 -15.34 -10.96
C VAL A 353 -0.65 -15.99 -12.22
N SER A 354 0.35 -15.36 -12.83
CA SER A 354 1.06 -15.93 -13.97
C SER A 354 2.57 -15.64 -13.86
N LEU A 355 3.40 -16.38 -14.61
CA LEU A 355 4.83 -16.15 -14.63
C LEU A 355 5.22 -15.31 -15.84
N VAL A 356 5.89 -14.20 -15.60
CA VAL A 356 6.49 -13.35 -16.64
C VAL A 356 7.98 -13.68 -16.72
N VAL A 357 8.35 -14.41 -17.76
CA VAL A 357 9.73 -14.84 -17.98
C VAL A 357 10.55 -13.70 -18.59
N ARG A 358 11.74 -13.44 -18.01
CA ARG A 358 12.72 -12.45 -18.49
C ARG A 358 14.15 -13.01 -18.38
N GLY A 359 15.13 -12.16 -18.57
CA GLY A 359 16.54 -12.55 -18.68
C GLY A 359 17.20 -13.03 -17.37
N SER A 360 16.55 -12.96 -16.20
CA SER A 360 17.13 -13.44 -14.94
C SER A 360 17.01 -14.97 -14.75
N THR A 361 16.28 -15.64 -15.61
CA THR A 361 16.24 -17.10 -15.69
C THR A 361 16.67 -17.57 -17.08
N ARG A 362 17.17 -18.79 -17.18
CA ARG A 362 17.48 -19.42 -18.47
C ARG A 362 16.17 -19.68 -19.20
N GLY A 363 16.18 -19.56 -20.53
CA GLY A 363 14.96 -19.65 -21.34
C GLY A 363 14.18 -18.34 -21.48
N GLY A 364 14.60 -17.25 -20.80
CA GLY A 364 14.17 -15.89 -21.08
C GLY A 364 14.88 -15.33 -22.30
N ALA A 365 14.15 -14.60 -23.16
CA ALA A 365 14.70 -13.94 -24.34
C ALA A 365 15.24 -12.55 -24.00
#